data_22ad750a2e9c795f0fb5ea89a88d0f0c
#
_entry.id   22ad750a2e9c795f0fb5ea89a88d0f0c
#
_cell.length_a   1.000
_cell.length_b   1.000
_cell.length_c   1.000
_cell.angle_alpha   90.00
_cell.angle_beta   90.00
_cell.angle_gamma   90.00
#
_symmetry.space_group_name_H-M   'P 1'
#
loop_
_entity.id
_entity.type
_entity.pdbx_description
1 polymer ?
#
loop_
_entity_poly.entity_id
_entity_poly.type
_entity_poly.pdbx_seq_one_letter_code
_entity_poly.pdbx_strand_id
1 'polypeptide(L)'
;MIKRSLLFLFCLLVAVDLFAQLPASPKREFRGAWLATVANIDWPSKPGLSSDIQKKELLRIFDDHQRSGINAIMLQVRPSTDALYGNGREMWSRFLTGKQGLAPLPYYDPLEFAIVEAHKRGMELHAWFNPYRATFDLIESNTSPEHITRQKPEWFFTYEGKKLFNPGIPEVRDYITQVIMDVVRNYDVDGIHFDDYFYPYPDSKNRPLPDTNAFKTYGAARFSDITDWRRHNVDTLIQTLSDSIHAEKSYVKFGISPFGIWRNKSQDPEGSESNGFDGYGKLYADARKWTQSGWVDYINPQLYFPFFYPAAPYEKLLDWWSNNTFGKHLYIGQAAYRAAENREGWRNRQQIPDQIRYLRNNTRVQGSVFFSSKSLTRNIGGVNDSLRSDFYKYPALQPAMLWLDAVDPNPPREVMAKALNDCVDISWKAPTAAEDGQTAYGYVIYRFNEGEEIRTSEPANILKITFDATQTSYSDFSVSPGSRYTYVVTAIDRLKNESVNSAKVGIQTGERTEPVSAPAGGR
;
A
#
# COMPACT_ATOMS: atom_id res chain seq x y z
N MET A 1 -36.14 -25.06 -44.09
CA MET A 1 -35.18 -23.92 -44.00
C MET A 1 -35.43 -23.03 -42.78
N ILE A 2 -36.65 -22.69 -42.41
CA ILE A 2 -36.99 -21.79 -41.31
C ILE A 2 -36.51 -22.29 -39.90
N LYS A 3 -36.57 -23.61 -39.62
CA LYS A 3 -36.12 -24.17 -38.33
C LYS A 3 -34.58 -24.09 -38.11
N ARG A 4 -33.79 -24.10 -39.18
CA ARG A 4 -32.32 -23.96 -39.06
C ARG A 4 -31.89 -22.50 -38.85
N SER A 5 -32.64 -21.55 -39.41
CA SER A 5 -32.39 -20.12 -39.22
C SER A 5 -32.74 -19.64 -37.82
N LEU A 6 -33.81 -20.19 -37.19
CA LEU A 6 -34.15 -19.89 -35.78
C LEU A 6 -33.12 -20.43 -34.78
N LEU A 7 -32.55 -21.62 -35.06
CA LEU A 7 -31.49 -22.15 -34.18
C LEU A 7 -30.21 -21.33 -34.26
N PHE A 8 -29.87 -20.81 -35.44
CA PHE A 8 -28.70 -19.93 -35.61
C PHE A 8 -28.91 -18.55 -34.94
N LEU A 9 -30.14 -18.01 -34.99
CA LEU A 9 -30.47 -16.75 -34.34
C LEU A 9 -30.47 -16.89 -32.80
N PHE A 10 -30.93 -18.04 -32.27
CA PHE A 10 -30.90 -18.34 -30.83
C PHE A 10 -29.46 -18.54 -30.32
N CYS A 11 -28.59 -19.21 -31.10
CA CYS A 11 -27.18 -19.33 -30.78
C CYS A 11 -26.43 -17.99 -30.84
N LEU A 12 -26.82 -17.06 -31.75
CA LEU A 12 -26.24 -15.71 -31.78
C LEU A 12 -26.70 -14.86 -30.58
N LEU A 13 -27.96 -14.97 -30.13
CA LEU A 13 -28.47 -14.28 -28.97
C LEU A 13 -27.85 -14.79 -27.66
N VAL A 14 -27.58 -16.10 -27.55
CA VAL A 14 -26.87 -16.68 -26.39
C VAL A 14 -25.37 -16.39 -26.43
N ALA A 15 -24.78 -16.15 -27.60
CA ALA A 15 -23.37 -15.78 -27.73
C ALA A 15 -23.08 -14.30 -27.38
N VAL A 16 -24.10 -13.43 -27.38
CA VAL A 16 -23.94 -12.02 -27.05
C VAL A 16 -23.90 -11.78 -25.52
N ASP A 17 -24.49 -12.69 -24.71
CA ASP A 17 -24.43 -12.60 -23.25
C ASP A 17 -23.15 -13.17 -22.62
N LEU A 18 -22.21 -13.70 -23.42
CA LEU A 18 -20.91 -14.21 -22.98
C LEU A 18 -19.74 -13.22 -23.15
N PHE A 19 -20.03 -11.95 -23.38
CA PHE A 19 -19.04 -10.93 -23.05
C PHE A 19 -18.98 -10.89 -21.52
N ALA A 20 -17.96 -11.51 -20.95
CA ALA A 20 -17.65 -11.42 -19.53
C ALA A 20 -17.80 -9.95 -19.12
N GLN A 21 -18.84 -9.63 -18.33
CA GLN A 21 -18.93 -8.32 -17.72
C GLN A 21 -17.59 -8.07 -17.03
N LEU A 22 -16.89 -7.03 -17.46
CA LEU A 22 -15.68 -6.59 -16.78
C LEU A 22 -16.03 -6.48 -15.30
N PRO A 23 -15.23 -7.04 -14.39
CA PRO A 23 -15.55 -6.98 -12.97
C PRO A 23 -15.78 -5.52 -12.60
N ALA A 24 -16.94 -5.24 -12.00
CA ALA A 24 -17.30 -3.89 -11.55
C ALA A 24 -16.20 -3.35 -10.65
N SER A 25 -15.98 -2.02 -10.69
CA SER A 25 -15.05 -1.39 -9.75
C SER A 25 -15.48 -1.71 -8.32
N PRO A 26 -14.63 -2.33 -7.49
CA PRO A 26 -15.03 -2.68 -6.13
C PRO A 26 -15.08 -1.42 -5.25
N LYS A 27 -16.06 -1.38 -4.32
CA LYS A 27 -16.12 -0.33 -3.28
C LYS A 27 -14.91 -0.38 -2.35
N ARG A 28 -14.36 -1.58 -2.11
CA ARG A 28 -13.20 -1.81 -1.26
C ARG A 28 -12.11 -2.51 -2.04
N GLU A 29 -10.95 -1.86 -2.14
CA GLU A 29 -9.78 -2.37 -2.83
C GLU A 29 -8.54 -1.65 -2.33
N PHE A 30 -7.51 -2.40 -1.94
CA PHE A 30 -6.22 -1.82 -1.60
C PHE A 30 -5.47 -1.44 -2.88
N ARG A 31 -5.18 -0.16 -3.06
CA ARG A 31 -4.56 0.42 -4.25
C ARG A 31 -3.28 1.12 -3.85
N GLY A 32 -2.21 0.34 -3.69
CA GLY A 32 -0.96 0.82 -3.12
C GLY A 32 0.08 1.22 -4.18
N ALA A 33 0.99 2.10 -3.79
CA ALA A 33 2.21 2.40 -4.52
C ALA A 33 3.41 2.42 -3.58
N TRP A 34 4.51 1.72 -3.94
CA TRP A 34 5.78 1.86 -3.25
C TRP A 34 6.46 3.16 -3.65
N LEU A 35 6.91 3.91 -2.64
CA LEU A 35 7.71 5.11 -2.79
C LEU A 35 9.08 4.87 -2.19
N ALA A 36 10.04 4.47 -3.05
CA ALA A 36 11.38 4.09 -2.65
C ALA A 36 12.30 5.32 -2.53
N THR A 37 12.98 5.43 -1.39
CA THR A 37 13.94 6.52 -1.12
C THR A 37 15.38 6.10 -1.30
N VAL A 38 15.67 4.80 -1.22
CA VAL A 38 17.00 4.25 -1.46
C VAL A 38 17.50 4.68 -2.84
N ALA A 39 18.74 5.16 -2.90
CA ALA A 39 19.35 5.63 -4.13
C ALA A 39 18.49 6.67 -4.91
N ASN A 40 17.58 7.34 -4.23
CA ASN A 40 16.67 8.34 -4.80
C ASN A 40 15.87 7.80 -6.01
N ILE A 41 15.41 6.55 -5.90
CA ILE A 41 14.61 5.91 -6.96
C ILE A 41 13.38 6.74 -7.26
N ASP A 42 12.55 7.04 -6.24
CA ASP A 42 11.30 7.77 -6.41
C ASP A 42 11.36 9.17 -5.79
N TRP A 43 11.83 9.29 -4.53
CA TRP A 43 11.83 10.54 -3.77
C TRP A 43 12.89 10.52 -2.65
N PRO A 44 13.51 11.70 -2.33
CA PRO A 44 13.54 12.91 -3.17
C PRO A 44 14.26 12.66 -4.50
N SER A 45 14.05 13.49 -5.51
CA SER A 45 14.59 13.26 -6.86
C SER A 45 16.13 13.20 -6.92
N LYS A 46 16.78 13.81 -5.94
CA LYS A 46 18.23 13.73 -5.66
C LYS A 46 18.49 14.12 -4.20
N PRO A 47 19.62 13.70 -3.61
CA PRO A 47 19.98 14.11 -2.26
C PRO A 47 20.32 15.59 -2.18
N GLY A 48 20.17 16.19 -1.00
CA GLY A 48 20.58 17.55 -0.70
C GLY A 48 19.69 18.66 -1.28
N LEU A 49 18.46 18.34 -1.67
CA LEU A 49 17.46 19.34 -2.00
C LEU A 49 17.01 20.10 -0.73
N SER A 50 16.63 21.38 -0.88
CA SER A 50 16.00 22.12 0.22
C SER A 50 14.67 21.47 0.63
N SER A 51 14.29 21.66 1.90
CA SER A 51 13.04 21.12 2.45
C SER A 51 11.81 21.53 1.64
N ASP A 52 11.77 22.76 1.12
CA ASP A 52 10.66 23.24 0.29
C ASP A 52 10.54 22.48 -1.04
N ILE A 53 11.69 22.15 -1.66
CA ILE A 53 11.69 21.37 -2.89
C ILE A 53 11.27 19.92 -2.59
N GLN A 54 11.81 19.32 -1.53
CA GLN A 54 11.43 17.97 -1.10
C GLN A 54 9.93 17.87 -0.86
N LYS A 55 9.33 18.82 -0.10
CA LYS A 55 7.89 18.90 0.15
C LYS A 55 7.09 19.06 -1.14
N LYS A 56 7.47 19.96 -2.02
CA LYS A 56 6.79 20.18 -3.32
C LYS A 56 6.81 18.94 -4.21
N GLU A 57 7.93 18.22 -4.26
CA GLU A 57 8.03 16.97 -5.00
C GLU A 57 7.07 15.91 -4.43
N LEU A 58 7.04 15.75 -3.09
CA LEU A 58 6.18 14.77 -2.42
C LEU A 58 4.70 15.08 -2.62
N LEU A 59 4.30 16.35 -2.46
CA LEU A 59 2.93 16.79 -2.73
C LEU A 59 2.50 16.46 -4.15
N ARG A 60 3.36 16.76 -5.16
CA ARG A 60 3.06 16.44 -6.55
C ARG A 60 2.87 14.93 -6.76
N ILE A 61 3.72 14.10 -6.16
CA ILE A 61 3.61 12.65 -6.23
C ILE A 61 2.27 12.20 -5.62
N PHE A 62 1.90 12.71 -4.45
CA PHE A 62 0.64 12.34 -3.79
C PHE A 62 -0.58 12.82 -4.56
N ASP A 63 -0.54 14.01 -5.16
CA ASP A 63 -1.61 14.52 -6.01
C ASP A 63 -1.77 13.66 -7.28
N ASP A 64 -0.66 13.24 -7.89
CA ASP A 64 -0.69 12.32 -9.04
C ASP A 64 -1.30 10.97 -8.66
N HIS A 65 -0.94 10.42 -7.51
CA HIS A 65 -1.47 9.17 -6.99
C HIS A 65 -2.96 9.26 -6.66
N GLN A 66 -3.39 10.33 -5.98
CA GLN A 66 -4.81 10.57 -5.71
C GLN A 66 -5.63 10.64 -6.99
N ARG A 67 -5.15 11.37 -8.01
CA ARG A 67 -5.81 11.44 -9.33
C ARG A 67 -5.88 10.09 -10.04
N SER A 68 -4.96 9.17 -9.73
CA SER A 68 -4.91 7.82 -10.28
C SER A 68 -5.71 6.80 -9.46
N GLY A 69 -6.41 7.25 -8.41
CA GLY A 69 -7.21 6.39 -7.54
C GLY A 69 -6.39 5.50 -6.60
N ILE A 70 -5.10 5.78 -6.41
CA ILE A 70 -4.25 5.16 -5.38
C ILE A 70 -4.75 5.63 -4.01
N ASN A 71 -4.85 4.70 -3.05
CA ASN A 71 -5.36 4.96 -1.71
C ASN A 71 -4.42 4.49 -0.58
N ALA A 72 -3.21 4.05 -0.91
CA ALA A 72 -2.18 3.70 0.08
C ALA A 72 -0.76 3.95 -0.47
N ILE A 73 0.13 4.43 0.38
CA ILE A 73 1.54 4.69 0.07
C ILE A 73 2.42 3.85 1.00
N MET A 74 3.29 3.02 0.42
CA MET A 74 4.38 2.35 1.14
C MET A 74 5.62 3.23 1.03
N LEU A 75 5.81 4.17 1.98
CA LEU A 75 6.95 5.08 1.98
C LEU A 75 8.16 4.44 2.63
N GLN A 76 9.25 4.29 1.90
CA GLN A 76 10.51 3.77 2.45
C GLN A 76 11.15 4.81 3.39
N VAL A 77 10.95 4.62 4.69
CA VAL A 77 11.43 5.53 5.74
C VAL A 77 12.80 5.15 6.29
N ARG A 78 13.21 3.89 6.06
CA ARG A 78 14.49 3.34 6.49
C ARG A 78 15.11 2.47 5.40
N PRO A 79 15.81 3.08 4.43
CA PRO A 79 16.43 2.34 3.31
C PRO A 79 17.67 1.53 3.71
N SER A 80 18.35 1.97 4.75
CA SER A 80 19.50 1.34 5.41
C SER A 80 19.38 1.57 6.92
N THR A 81 20.47 1.57 7.67
CA THR A 81 20.48 1.96 9.09
C THR A 81 20.55 3.49 9.20
N ASP A 82 19.63 4.15 8.57
CA ASP A 82 19.43 5.60 8.57
C ASP A 82 17.95 5.95 8.30
N ALA A 83 17.50 7.10 8.76
CA ALA A 83 16.11 7.44 8.86
C ALA A 83 15.70 8.64 7.99
N LEU A 84 14.46 8.65 7.52
CA LEU A 84 13.79 9.81 6.94
C LEU A 84 12.74 10.38 7.92
N TYR A 85 13.05 10.34 9.22
CA TYR A 85 12.20 10.83 10.30
C TYR A 85 13.06 11.30 11.49
N GLY A 86 12.54 12.22 12.29
CA GLY A 86 13.30 12.88 13.36
C GLY A 86 13.24 12.20 14.71
N ASN A 87 12.10 11.56 15.04
CA ASN A 87 11.85 11.00 16.36
C ASN A 87 12.23 9.52 16.43
N GLY A 88 13.50 9.20 16.19
CA GLY A 88 14.04 7.85 16.22
C GLY A 88 15.50 7.83 16.68
N ARG A 89 16.03 6.63 16.87
CA ARG A 89 17.41 6.40 17.36
C ARG A 89 18.47 6.34 16.27
N GLU A 90 18.06 6.33 14.98
CA GLU A 90 18.98 6.27 13.85
C GLU A 90 19.17 7.66 13.22
N MET A 91 20.30 7.84 12.55
CA MET A 91 20.71 9.10 11.97
C MET A 91 19.90 9.44 10.72
N TRP A 92 19.84 10.72 10.35
CA TRP A 92 19.28 11.16 9.09
C TRP A 92 19.94 10.51 7.89
N SER A 93 19.13 10.06 6.94
CA SER A 93 19.61 9.41 5.73
C SER A 93 20.35 10.37 4.80
N ARG A 94 21.47 9.90 4.25
CA ARG A 94 22.19 10.62 3.19
C ARG A 94 21.37 10.78 1.90
N PHE A 95 20.42 9.87 1.65
CA PHE A 95 19.54 9.98 0.49
C PHE A 95 18.58 11.17 0.58
N LEU A 96 18.33 11.66 1.80
CA LEU A 96 17.54 12.86 2.03
C LEU A 96 18.37 14.14 1.87
N THR A 97 19.51 14.22 2.56
CA THR A 97 20.27 15.48 2.74
C THR A 97 21.65 15.49 2.06
N GLY A 98 22.06 14.38 1.46
CA GLY A 98 23.37 14.23 0.85
C GLY A 98 24.48 13.81 1.80
N LYS A 99 24.27 13.94 3.12
CA LYS A 99 25.22 13.54 4.16
C LYS A 99 24.46 12.87 5.31
N GLN A 100 24.89 11.66 5.69
CA GLN A 100 24.29 10.95 6.82
C GLN A 100 24.47 11.74 8.13
N GLY A 101 23.42 11.79 8.95
CA GLY A 101 23.38 12.53 10.20
C GLY A 101 23.00 14.01 10.06
N LEU A 102 22.94 14.56 8.86
CA LEU A 102 22.54 15.94 8.62
C LEU A 102 21.00 16.01 8.50
N ALA A 103 20.37 16.82 9.36
CA ALA A 103 18.93 17.07 9.28
C ALA A 103 18.56 17.91 8.03
N PRO A 104 17.33 17.81 7.51
CA PRO A 104 16.87 18.69 6.44
C PRO A 104 16.82 20.15 6.87
N LEU A 105 17.10 21.07 5.93
CA LEU A 105 17.15 22.51 6.21
C LEU A 105 16.30 23.30 5.19
N PRO A 106 15.35 24.17 5.62
CA PRO A 106 14.84 24.29 6.99
C PRO A 106 14.37 22.96 7.60
N TYR A 107 14.45 22.83 8.92
CA TYR A 107 14.03 21.59 9.58
C TYR A 107 12.56 21.28 9.32
N TYR A 108 12.28 20.02 8.99
CA TYR A 108 10.96 19.41 9.02
C TYR A 108 11.12 17.90 9.21
N ASP A 109 10.07 17.23 9.64
CA ASP A 109 10.03 15.78 9.71
C ASP A 109 9.36 15.22 8.44
N PRO A 110 10.10 14.53 7.56
CA PRO A 110 9.54 14.00 6.33
C PRO A 110 8.42 12.96 6.51
N LEU A 111 8.52 12.11 7.54
CA LEU A 111 7.51 11.08 7.80
C LEU A 111 6.22 11.72 8.33
N GLU A 112 6.30 12.61 9.30
CA GLU A 112 5.15 13.34 9.83
C GLU A 112 4.43 14.12 8.70
N PHE A 113 5.23 14.85 7.90
CA PHE A 113 4.69 15.58 6.75
C PHE A 113 3.99 14.65 5.76
N ALA A 114 4.58 13.50 5.44
CA ALA A 114 4.01 12.53 4.50
C ALA A 114 2.69 11.94 5.03
N ILE A 115 2.62 11.60 6.33
CA ILE A 115 1.40 11.09 6.98
C ILE A 115 0.26 12.09 6.84
N VAL A 116 0.49 13.33 7.28
CA VAL A 116 -0.52 14.40 7.23
C VAL A 116 -1.04 14.60 5.79
N GLU A 117 -0.14 14.65 4.83
CA GLU A 117 -0.50 14.89 3.43
C GLU A 117 -1.16 13.67 2.74
N ALA A 118 -0.83 12.43 3.16
CA ALA A 118 -1.52 11.23 2.70
C ALA A 118 -2.95 11.18 3.25
N HIS A 119 -3.13 11.40 4.56
CA HIS A 119 -4.44 11.37 5.22
C HIS A 119 -5.39 12.43 4.68
N LYS A 120 -4.94 13.66 4.40
CA LYS A 120 -5.74 14.70 3.72
C LYS A 120 -6.29 14.24 2.37
N ARG A 121 -5.63 13.29 1.71
CA ARG A 121 -6.02 12.74 0.41
C ARG A 121 -6.80 11.42 0.51
N GLY A 122 -7.11 10.96 1.72
CA GLY A 122 -7.76 9.66 1.95
C GLY A 122 -6.86 8.46 1.64
N MET A 123 -5.55 8.64 1.74
CA MET A 123 -4.57 7.57 1.53
C MET A 123 -3.98 7.11 2.86
N GLU A 124 -3.85 5.79 3.05
CA GLU A 124 -3.04 5.23 4.14
C GLU A 124 -1.56 5.44 3.86
N LEU A 125 -0.78 5.61 4.93
CA LEU A 125 0.67 5.64 4.88
C LEU A 125 1.25 4.50 5.71
N HIS A 126 1.92 3.56 5.01
CA HIS A 126 2.65 2.46 5.60
C HIS A 126 4.15 2.79 5.58
N ALA A 127 4.77 2.80 6.77
CA ALA A 127 6.21 3.02 6.89
C ALA A 127 6.97 1.75 6.45
N TRP A 128 7.71 1.86 5.36
CA TRP A 128 8.48 0.74 4.80
C TRP A 128 9.93 0.77 5.31
N PHE A 129 10.33 -0.34 5.91
CA PHE A 129 11.67 -0.59 6.44
C PHE A 129 12.38 -1.69 5.65
N ASN A 130 13.67 -1.51 5.38
CA ASN A 130 14.57 -2.61 5.14
C ASN A 130 15.23 -2.98 6.48
N PRO A 131 14.89 -4.11 7.12
CA PRO A 131 15.30 -4.36 8.51
C PRO A 131 16.80 -4.60 8.68
N TYR A 132 17.47 -5.26 7.73
CA TYR A 132 18.81 -5.76 7.94
C TYR A 132 19.92 -5.06 7.14
N ARG A 133 19.59 -4.23 6.15
CA ARG A 133 20.61 -3.47 5.41
C ARG A 133 21.21 -2.39 6.30
N ALA A 134 22.53 -2.51 6.61
CA ALA A 134 23.21 -1.52 7.42
C ALA A 134 23.85 -0.41 6.57
N THR A 135 24.50 -0.76 5.45
CA THR A 135 25.05 0.21 4.52
C THR A 135 24.68 -0.12 3.09
N PHE A 136 24.65 0.90 2.24
CA PHE A 136 24.40 0.72 0.80
C PHE A 136 25.67 0.32 0.03
N ASP A 137 26.84 0.74 0.55
CA ASP A 137 28.17 0.49 0.04
C ASP A 137 29.18 0.39 1.22
N LEU A 138 30.47 0.19 0.92
CA LEU A 138 31.55 0.13 1.90
C LEU A 138 32.39 1.42 1.95
N ILE A 139 31.92 2.51 1.35
CA ILE A 139 32.62 3.79 1.34
C ILE A 139 32.46 4.43 2.72
N GLU A 140 33.53 4.50 3.48
CA GLU A 140 33.51 4.96 4.87
C GLU A 140 33.01 6.39 5.04
N SER A 141 33.30 7.29 4.10
CA SER A 141 32.82 8.67 4.11
C SER A 141 31.30 8.82 3.92
N ASN A 142 30.63 7.76 3.46
CA ASN A 142 29.17 7.73 3.30
C ASN A 142 28.42 7.42 4.61
N THR A 143 29.15 7.04 5.66
CA THR A 143 28.60 6.77 6.99
C THR A 143 29.18 7.75 8.01
N SER A 144 28.31 8.23 8.92
CA SER A 144 28.74 9.06 10.05
C SER A 144 29.73 8.32 10.97
N PRO A 145 30.68 9.03 11.62
CA PRO A 145 31.52 8.43 12.65
C PRO A 145 30.74 7.75 13.78
N GLU A 146 29.52 8.24 14.08
CA GLU A 146 28.65 7.73 15.14
C GLU A 146 27.70 6.63 14.65
N HIS A 147 27.85 6.16 13.40
CA HIS A 147 26.98 5.12 12.85
C HIS A 147 27.13 3.81 13.62
N ILE A 148 26.03 3.09 13.83
CA ILE A 148 25.99 1.84 14.62
C ILE A 148 26.99 0.78 14.12
N THR A 149 27.33 0.75 12.83
CA THR A 149 28.35 -0.16 12.29
C THR A 149 29.77 0.13 12.78
N ARG A 150 30.01 1.31 13.39
CA ARG A 150 31.27 1.66 14.03
C ARG A 150 31.22 1.46 15.55
N GLN A 151 30.03 1.61 16.16
CA GLN A 151 29.82 1.42 17.59
C GLN A 151 29.73 -0.06 17.98
N LYS A 152 29.14 -0.89 17.11
CA LYS A 152 28.86 -2.32 17.31
C LYS A 152 29.30 -3.15 16.09
N PRO A 153 30.58 -3.11 15.69
CA PRO A 153 31.06 -3.79 14.48
C PRO A 153 30.77 -5.30 14.49
N GLU A 154 30.70 -5.94 15.67
CA GLU A 154 30.38 -7.35 15.86
C GLU A 154 28.94 -7.74 15.48
N TRP A 155 28.02 -6.77 15.34
CA TRP A 155 26.63 -7.02 14.93
C TRP A 155 26.47 -7.24 13.44
N PHE A 156 27.54 -7.03 12.66
CA PHE A 156 27.47 -6.98 11.21
C PHE A 156 28.38 -8.01 10.57
N PHE A 157 27.96 -8.44 9.41
CA PHE A 157 28.86 -9.09 8.45
C PHE A 157 28.88 -8.30 7.13
N THR A 158 29.96 -8.48 6.37
CA THR A 158 30.09 -7.90 5.04
C THR A 158 29.75 -8.96 3.99
N TYR A 159 28.83 -8.63 3.11
CA TYR A 159 28.42 -9.48 2.01
C TYR A 159 28.07 -8.63 0.79
N GLU A 160 28.57 -9.02 -0.40
CA GLU A 160 28.29 -8.32 -1.67
C GLU A 160 28.50 -6.80 -1.60
N GLY A 161 29.61 -6.34 -1.01
CA GLY A 161 29.96 -4.93 -0.94
C GLY A 161 29.11 -4.08 0.00
N LYS A 162 28.39 -4.69 0.93
CA LYS A 162 27.55 -4.03 1.93
C LYS A 162 27.79 -4.60 3.32
N LYS A 163 27.58 -3.80 4.35
CA LYS A 163 27.40 -4.30 5.72
C LYS A 163 25.93 -4.60 5.93
N LEU A 164 25.67 -5.76 6.54
CA LEU A 164 24.33 -6.24 6.89
C LEU A 164 24.32 -6.60 8.36
N PHE A 165 23.25 -6.29 9.07
CA PHE A 165 23.04 -6.86 10.39
C PHE A 165 23.01 -8.39 10.31
N ASN A 166 23.54 -9.05 11.32
CA ASN A 166 23.44 -10.49 11.47
C ASN A 166 22.15 -10.85 12.21
N PRO A 167 21.13 -11.41 11.52
CA PRO A 167 19.85 -11.73 12.16
C PRO A 167 19.96 -12.78 13.27
N GLY A 168 21.07 -13.54 13.27
CA GLY A 168 21.37 -14.57 14.27
C GLY A 168 21.75 -14.04 15.65
N ILE A 169 22.05 -12.76 15.77
CA ILE A 169 22.43 -12.11 17.04
C ILE A 169 21.18 -11.60 17.74
N PRO A 170 20.85 -12.05 18.96
CA PRO A 170 19.65 -11.61 19.68
C PRO A 170 19.56 -10.09 19.83
N GLU A 171 20.64 -9.43 20.24
CA GLU A 171 20.72 -8.00 20.44
C GLU A 171 20.44 -7.19 19.16
N VAL A 172 20.72 -7.75 18.00
CA VAL A 172 20.39 -7.16 16.70
C VAL A 172 18.87 -7.16 16.48
N ARG A 173 18.20 -8.26 16.78
CA ARG A 173 16.72 -8.34 16.67
C ARG A 173 16.05 -7.38 17.64
N ASP A 174 16.54 -7.28 18.86
CA ASP A 174 16.05 -6.32 19.86
C ASP A 174 16.22 -4.87 19.39
N TYR A 175 17.40 -4.55 18.84
CA TYR A 175 17.68 -3.22 18.29
C TYR A 175 16.72 -2.86 17.14
N ILE A 176 16.56 -3.77 16.17
CA ILE A 176 15.65 -3.55 15.03
C ILE A 176 14.21 -3.40 15.52
N THR A 177 13.77 -4.20 16.48
CA THR A 177 12.44 -4.06 17.09
C THR A 177 12.27 -2.66 17.68
N GLN A 178 13.25 -2.19 18.44
CA GLN A 178 13.18 -0.85 19.03
C GLN A 178 13.16 0.28 17.98
N VAL A 179 13.93 0.16 16.89
CA VAL A 179 13.91 1.13 15.77
C VAL A 179 12.51 1.25 15.17
N ILE A 180 11.85 0.12 14.94
CA ILE A 180 10.50 0.10 14.35
C ILE A 180 9.46 0.63 15.36
N MET A 181 9.60 0.24 16.64
CA MET A 181 8.70 0.70 17.69
C MET A 181 8.84 2.20 17.98
N ASP A 182 9.99 2.82 17.70
CA ASP A 182 10.12 4.28 17.73
C ASP A 182 9.14 4.94 16.73
N VAL A 183 8.99 4.37 15.53
CA VAL A 183 8.03 4.89 14.54
C VAL A 183 6.58 4.59 14.96
N VAL A 184 6.29 3.39 15.42
CA VAL A 184 4.94 3.04 15.89
C VAL A 184 4.48 3.98 17.01
N ARG A 185 5.35 4.30 17.98
CA ARG A 185 5.00 5.17 19.11
C ARG A 185 4.84 6.63 18.72
N ASN A 186 5.77 7.13 17.92
CA ASN A 186 5.92 8.58 17.71
C ASN A 186 5.15 9.11 16.50
N TYR A 187 4.64 8.24 15.62
CA TYR A 187 3.98 8.64 14.37
C TYR A 187 2.62 8.00 14.21
N ASP A 188 1.74 8.67 13.48
CA ASP A 188 0.38 8.22 13.18
C ASP A 188 0.34 7.39 11.87
N VAL A 189 1.22 6.40 11.75
CA VAL A 189 1.25 5.50 10.60
C VAL A 189 0.06 4.54 10.61
N ASP A 190 -0.46 4.19 9.43
CA ASP A 190 -1.50 3.17 9.26
C ASP A 190 -0.94 1.75 9.26
N GLY A 191 0.36 1.60 8.96
CA GLY A 191 1.01 0.30 8.95
C GLY A 191 2.53 0.35 8.94
N ILE A 192 3.11 -0.78 9.31
CA ILE A 192 4.54 -1.11 9.15
C ILE A 192 4.66 -2.10 8.00
N HIS A 193 5.60 -1.86 7.10
CA HIS A 193 5.80 -2.67 5.90
C HIS A 193 7.27 -3.09 5.74
N PHE A 194 7.50 -4.38 5.42
CA PHE A 194 8.81 -4.89 5.05
C PHE A 194 8.83 -5.33 3.59
N ASP A 195 10.00 -5.20 2.96
CA ASP A 195 10.32 -5.85 1.70
C ASP A 195 10.80 -7.31 1.91
N ASP A 196 11.47 -7.89 0.92
CA ASP A 196 11.97 -9.27 0.93
C ASP A 196 13.45 -9.40 1.36
N TYR A 197 14.08 -8.31 1.81
CA TYR A 197 15.49 -8.30 2.20
C TYR A 197 15.68 -8.72 3.66
N PHE A 198 15.47 -10.01 3.96
CA PHE A 198 15.80 -10.61 5.27
C PHE A 198 17.28 -11.01 5.32
N TYR A 199 17.63 -12.24 4.99
CA TYR A 199 19.02 -12.55 4.63
C TYR A 199 19.30 -12.06 3.21
N PRO A 200 20.57 -11.73 2.87
CA PRO A 200 20.88 -11.21 1.54
C PRO A 200 20.66 -12.25 0.44
N TYR A 201 20.33 -11.77 -0.74
CA TYR A 201 20.35 -12.59 -1.94
C TYR A 201 21.73 -13.21 -2.14
N PRO A 202 21.83 -14.49 -2.59
CA PRO A 202 23.10 -15.09 -2.93
C PRO A 202 23.88 -14.23 -3.92
N ASP A 203 25.18 -14.08 -3.69
CA ASP A 203 26.04 -13.37 -4.62
C ASP A 203 26.29 -14.19 -5.90
N SER A 204 26.89 -13.57 -6.92
CA SER A 204 27.20 -14.22 -8.19
C SER A 204 28.09 -15.47 -8.11
N LYS A 205 28.77 -15.65 -6.97
CA LYS A 205 29.67 -16.79 -6.69
C LYS A 205 29.04 -17.78 -5.72
N ASN A 206 27.81 -17.58 -5.28
CA ASN A 206 27.13 -18.38 -4.26
C ASN A 206 27.98 -18.62 -2.99
N ARG A 207 28.72 -17.59 -2.56
CA ARG A 207 29.52 -17.70 -1.34
C ARG A 207 28.62 -17.92 -0.13
N PRO A 208 29.03 -18.75 0.84
CA PRO A 208 28.27 -18.92 2.07
C PRO A 208 28.18 -17.60 2.84
N LEU A 209 27.08 -17.43 3.57
CA LEU A 209 26.94 -16.28 4.47
C LEU A 209 27.92 -16.38 5.63
N PRO A 210 28.56 -15.29 6.03
CA PRO A 210 29.61 -15.31 7.08
C PRO A 210 29.00 -15.22 8.49
N ASP A 211 28.00 -16.03 8.80
CA ASP A 211 27.29 -16.11 10.08
C ASP A 211 27.52 -17.38 10.88
N THR A 212 28.47 -18.25 10.44
CA THR A 212 28.77 -19.52 11.07
C THR A 212 29.19 -19.38 12.54
N ASN A 213 29.93 -18.32 12.90
CA ASN A 213 30.32 -18.09 14.28
C ASN A 213 29.11 -17.73 15.15
N ALA A 214 28.19 -16.90 14.65
CA ALA A 214 26.95 -16.62 15.35
C ALA A 214 26.10 -17.89 15.51
N PHE A 215 26.03 -18.75 14.48
CA PHE A 215 25.37 -20.05 14.60
C PHE A 215 25.96 -20.91 15.72
N LYS A 216 27.28 -21.04 15.78
CA LYS A 216 27.95 -21.80 16.85
C LYS A 216 27.60 -21.25 18.24
N THR A 217 27.53 -19.93 18.38
CA THR A 217 27.26 -19.27 19.66
C THR A 217 25.79 -19.34 20.06
N TYR A 218 24.87 -19.08 19.14
CA TYR A 218 23.45 -18.84 19.45
C TYR A 218 22.50 -19.93 18.92
N GLY A 219 22.95 -20.77 17.99
CA GLY A 219 22.10 -21.72 17.27
C GLY A 219 22.41 -23.19 17.51
N ALA A 220 23.68 -23.56 17.54
CA ALA A 220 24.14 -24.97 17.47
C ALA A 220 23.65 -25.88 18.61
N ALA A 221 23.29 -25.30 19.77
CA ALA A 221 22.70 -26.07 20.88
C ALA A 221 21.27 -26.52 20.62
N ARG A 222 20.54 -25.86 19.70
CA ARG A 222 19.12 -26.10 19.42
C ARG A 222 18.81 -26.57 18.00
N PHE A 223 19.69 -26.27 17.06
CA PHE A 223 19.51 -26.56 15.64
C PHE A 223 20.68 -27.38 15.10
N SER A 224 20.38 -28.47 14.43
CA SER A 224 21.37 -29.26 13.68
C SER A 224 21.69 -28.65 12.32
N ASP A 225 20.76 -27.88 11.74
CA ASP A 225 20.90 -27.22 10.44
C ASP A 225 20.90 -25.69 10.60
N ILE A 226 21.92 -25.05 10.04
CA ILE A 226 22.07 -23.60 10.03
C ILE A 226 20.93 -22.90 9.26
N THR A 227 20.35 -23.55 8.26
CA THR A 227 19.25 -22.96 7.46
C THR A 227 17.95 -22.87 8.27
N ASP A 228 17.67 -23.85 9.12
CA ASP A 228 16.54 -23.82 10.05
C ASP A 228 16.74 -22.75 11.12
N TRP A 229 17.95 -22.60 11.62
CA TRP A 229 18.28 -21.52 12.55
C TRP A 229 18.12 -20.12 11.91
N ARG A 230 18.52 -19.94 10.65
CA ARG A 230 18.32 -18.68 9.94
C ARG A 230 16.85 -18.34 9.81
N ARG A 231 16.01 -19.29 9.42
CA ARG A 231 14.54 -19.09 9.38
C ARG A 231 13.98 -18.74 10.75
N HIS A 232 14.38 -19.47 11.77
CA HIS A 232 13.96 -19.19 13.15
C HIS A 232 14.32 -17.77 13.60
N ASN A 233 15.48 -17.23 13.22
CA ASN A 233 15.87 -15.86 13.56
C ASN A 233 14.95 -14.81 12.92
N VAL A 234 14.59 -15.02 11.66
CA VAL A 234 13.64 -14.13 10.96
C VAL A 234 12.24 -14.29 11.57
N ASP A 235 11.77 -15.51 11.76
CA ASP A 235 10.48 -15.81 12.41
C ASP A 235 10.36 -15.11 13.77
N THR A 236 11.42 -15.17 14.58
CA THR A 236 11.45 -14.54 15.91
C THR A 236 11.27 -13.02 15.80
N LEU A 237 11.96 -12.36 14.86
CA LEU A 237 11.79 -10.92 14.66
C LEU A 237 10.36 -10.60 14.23
N ILE A 238 9.79 -11.33 13.26
CA ILE A 238 8.45 -11.08 12.74
C ILE A 238 7.39 -11.26 13.84
N GLN A 239 7.48 -12.34 14.62
CA GLN A 239 6.59 -12.58 15.74
C GLN A 239 6.70 -11.49 16.80
N THR A 240 7.93 -11.16 17.24
CA THR A 240 8.16 -10.11 18.25
C THR A 240 7.60 -8.76 17.80
N LEU A 241 7.76 -8.41 16.53
CA LEU A 241 7.21 -7.18 15.98
C LEU A 241 5.69 -7.19 15.94
N SER A 242 5.08 -8.29 15.48
CA SER A 242 3.63 -8.43 15.48
C SER A 242 3.05 -8.19 16.87
N ASP A 243 3.59 -8.90 17.88
CA ASP A 243 3.14 -8.79 19.26
C ASP A 243 3.35 -7.37 19.81
N SER A 244 4.49 -6.75 19.52
CA SER A 244 4.84 -5.41 20.03
C SER A 244 4.00 -4.30 19.37
N ILE A 245 3.79 -4.37 18.05
CA ILE A 245 3.01 -3.38 17.30
C ILE A 245 1.57 -3.37 17.79
N HIS A 246 0.93 -4.55 17.85
CA HIS A 246 -0.47 -4.63 18.24
C HIS A 246 -0.71 -4.35 19.72
N ALA A 247 0.27 -4.65 20.59
CA ALA A 247 0.21 -4.25 22.00
C ALA A 247 0.32 -2.73 22.20
N GLU A 248 1.08 -2.03 21.35
CA GLU A 248 1.24 -0.58 21.41
C GLU A 248 0.09 0.19 20.76
N LYS A 249 -0.25 -0.20 19.51
CA LYS A 249 -1.32 0.39 18.70
C LYS A 249 -2.03 -0.72 17.91
N SER A 250 -3.12 -1.24 18.42
CA SER A 250 -3.86 -2.37 17.85
C SER A 250 -4.32 -2.14 16.40
N TYR A 251 -4.48 -0.89 15.98
CA TYR A 251 -4.92 -0.51 14.63
C TYR A 251 -3.77 -0.41 13.61
N VAL A 252 -2.51 -0.43 14.04
CA VAL A 252 -1.36 -0.36 13.11
C VAL A 252 -1.15 -1.71 12.46
N LYS A 253 -1.35 -1.75 11.16
CA LYS A 253 -1.24 -2.97 10.34
C LYS A 253 0.23 -3.38 10.21
N PHE A 254 0.52 -4.67 10.27
CA PHE A 254 1.85 -5.19 9.96
C PHE A 254 1.81 -6.06 8.72
N GLY A 255 2.57 -5.71 7.69
CA GLY A 255 2.59 -6.41 6.42
C GLY A 255 3.97 -6.58 5.81
N ILE A 256 4.09 -7.60 4.97
CA ILE A 256 5.36 -8.00 4.35
C ILE A 256 5.16 -8.24 2.87
N SER A 257 6.13 -7.78 2.07
CA SER A 257 6.22 -8.03 0.64
C SER A 257 7.35 -9.05 0.36
N PRO A 258 7.09 -10.35 0.49
CA PRO A 258 8.09 -11.37 0.27
C PRO A 258 8.36 -11.56 -1.23
N PHE A 259 9.45 -12.29 -1.54
CA PHE A 259 9.69 -12.78 -2.89
C PHE A 259 8.47 -13.58 -3.41
N GLY A 260 8.15 -13.47 -4.70
CA GLY A 260 6.93 -14.00 -5.28
C GLY A 260 6.74 -15.53 -5.20
N ILE A 261 7.83 -16.30 -5.10
CA ILE A 261 7.82 -17.75 -4.88
C ILE A 261 8.19 -18.03 -3.42
N TRP A 262 7.26 -18.63 -2.66
CA TRP A 262 7.59 -19.14 -1.32
C TRP A 262 8.52 -20.35 -1.41
N ARG A 263 8.06 -21.44 -2.03
CA ARG A 263 8.82 -22.65 -2.41
C ARG A 263 8.29 -23.22 -3.71
N ASN A 264 9.15 -23.94 -4.45
CA ASN A 264 8.72 -24.68 -5.62
C ASN A 264 8.10 -26.02 -5.21
N LYS A 265 7.08 -26.48 -5.93
CA LYS A 265 6.42 -27.77 -5.68
C LYS A 265 7.36 -28.97 -5.79
N SER A 266 8.42 -28.86 -6.58
CA SER A 266 9.49 -29.88 -6.66
C SER A 266 10.33 -30.01 -5.39
N GLN A 267 10.33 -28.99 -4.54
CA GLN A 267 11.09 -28.96 -3.29
C GLN A 267 10.19 -29.25 -2.07
N ASP A 268 8.90 -28.91 -2.18
CA ASP A 268 7.92 -29.06 -1.12
C ASP A 268 6.54 -29.30 -1.74
N PRO A 269 5.80 -30.35 -1.34
CA PRO A 269 4.43 -30.61 -1.85
C PRO A 269 3.47 -29.45 -1.68
N GLU A 270 3.66 -28.62 -0.64
CA GLU A 270 2.88 -27.41 -0.36
C GLU A 270 3.33 -26.21 -1.21
N GLY A 271 4.39 -26.32 -2.00
CA GLY A 271 4.94 -25.27 -2.84
C GLY A 271 4.10 -24.97 -4.07
N SER A 272 4.40 -23.84 -4.72
CA SER A 272 3.75 -23.41 -5.95
C SER A 272 4.25 -24.16 -7.19
N GLU A 273 3.43 -24.21 -8.24
CA GLU A 273 3.81 -24.72 -9.58
C GLU A 273 4.79 -23.76 -10.26
N SER A 274 5.99 -23.70 -9.73
CA SER A 274 7.09 -22.83 -10.18
C SER A 274 8.41 -23.60 -10.18
N ASN A 275 9.43 -23.02 -10.81
CA ASN A 275 10.77 -23.58 -10.87
C ASN A 275 11.79 -22.43 -10.88
N GLY A 276 11.80 -21.64 -9.83
CA GLY A 276 12.62 -20.45 -9.75
C GLY A 276 13.31 -20.28 -8.39
N PHE A 277 13.93 -19.13 -8.22
CA PHE A 277 14.43 -18.68 -6.92
C PHE A 277 13.27 -18.63 -5.93
N ASP A 278 13.46 -19.09 -4.70
CA ASP A 278 12.43 -19.12 -3.67
C ASP A 278 12.86 -18.39 -2.39
N GLY A 279 11.89 -17.77 -1.71
CA GLY A 279 12.15 -16.99 -0.50
C GLY A 279 12.51 -17.87 0.71
N TYR A 280 11.88 -19.03 0.85
CA TYR A 280 12.08 -19.93 1.98
C TYR A 280 13.51 -20.49 2.02
N GLY A 281 13.99 -21.00 0.88
CA GLY A 281 15.30 -21.68 0.81
C GLY A 281 16.48 -20.71 0.65
N LYS A 282 16.25 -19.53 0.07
CA LYS A 282 17.33 -18.61 -0.33
C LYS A 282 17.40 -17.35 0.53
N LEU A 283 16.27 -16.83 1.00
CA LEU A 283 16.20 -15.65 1.86
C LEU A 283 15.86 -16.02 3.31
N TYR A 284 15.64 -17.31 3.58
CA TYR A 284 15.23 -17.84 4.88
C TYR A 284 13.95 -17.18 5.42
N ALA A 285 13.04 -16.85 4.50
CA ALA A 285 11.79 -16.15 4.74
C ALA A 285 10.59 -17.11 4.61
N ASP A 286 10.04 -17.54 5.75
CA ASP A 286 8.87 -18.42 5.77
C ASP A 286 7.56 -17.61 5.82
N ALA A 287 7.29 -16.87 4.75
CA ALA A 287 6.14 -15.98 4.67
C ALA A 287 4.79 -16.72 4.78
N ARG A 288 4.73 -17.99 4.36
CA ARG A 288 3.54 -18.83 4.55
C ARG A 288 3.26 -19.07 6.04
N LYS A 289 4.30 -19.42 6.81
CA LYS A 289 4.20 -19.60 8.26
C LYS A 289 3.75 -18.32 8.96
N TRP A 290 4.31 -17.16 8.60
CA TRP A 290 3.95 -15.89 9.24
C TRP A 290 2.48 -15.55 9.02
N THR A 291 1.96 -15.81 7.82
CA THR A 291 0.54 -15.62 7.50
C THR A 291 -0.33 -16.62 8.27
N GLN A 292 0.05 -17.90 8.27
CA GLN A 292 -0.68 -18.97 8.98
C GLN A 292 -0.71 -18.76 10.49
N SER A 293 0.38 -18.26 11.08
CA SER A 293 0.48 -17.95 12.51
C SER A 293 -0.21 -16.65 12.90
N GLY A 294 -0.71 -15.88 11.92
CA GLY A 294 -1.36 -14.60 12.16
C GLY A 294 -0.42 -13.46 12.57
N TRP A 295 0.90 -13.62 12.33
CA TRP A 295 1.91 -12.62 12.67
C TRP A 295 1.94 -11.43 11.70
N VAL A 296 1.25 -11.53 10.58
CA VAL A 296 1.07 -10.43 9.63
C VAL A 296 -0.41 -10.21 9.36
N ASP A 297 -0.81 -8.96 9.13
CA ASP A 297 -2.17 -8.59 8.79
C ASP A 297 -2.43 -8.66 7.30
N TYR A 298 -1.39 -8.46 6.51
CA TYR A 298 -1.43 -8.67 5.08
C TYR A 298 -0.10 -9.19 4.54
N ILE A 299 -0.20 -9.94 3.44
CA ILE A 299 0.94 -10.38 2.67
C ILE A 299 0.86 -9.78 1.27
N ASN A 300 1.99 -9.32 0.73
CA ASN A 300 2.07 -8.61 -0.54
C ASN A 300 3.19 -9.17 -1.42
N PRO A 301 3.09 -10.43 -1.90
CA PRO A 301 4.14 -11.07 -2.66
C PRO A 301 4.46 -10.33 -3.95
N GLN A 302 5.75 -10.22 -4.28
CA GLN A 302 6.26 -9.52 -5.47
C GLN A 302 6.11 -10.42 -6.70
N LEU A 303 4.93 -10.41 -7.35
CA LEU A 303 4.67 -11.20 -8.55
C LEU A 303 5.15 -10.45 -9.82
N TYR A 304 6.46 -10.19 -9.89
CA TYR A 304 7.08 -9.42 -10.98
C TYR A 304 7.34 -10.28 -12.23
N PHE A 305 6.40 -11.17 -12.55
CA PHE A 305 6.45 -12.11 -13.65
C PHE A 305 5.28 -11.91 -14.61
N PRO A 306 5.44 -12.16 -15.90
CA PRO A 306 4.31 -12.13 -16.83
C PRO A 306 3.49 -13.43 -16.72
N PHE A 307 2.28 -13.40 -17.28
CA PHE A 307 1.50 -14.61 -17.51
C PHE A 307 2.31 -15.64 -18.30
N PHE A 308 2.12 -16.91 -18.00
CA PHE A 308 2.71 -18.06 -18.67
C PHE A 308 4.26 -18.08 -18.66
N TYR A 309 4.89 -17.32 -17.77
CA TYR A 309 6.36 -17.37 -17.63
C TYR A 309 6.79 -18.72 -17.07
N PRO A 310 7.59 -19.54 -17.80
CA PRO A 310 7.79 -20.96 -17.46
C PRO A 310 8.33 -21.23 -16.05
N ALA A 311 9.21 -20.36 -15.56
CA ALA A 311 9.81 -20.53 -14.23
C ALA A 311 8.90 -20.03 -13.08
N ALA A 312 8.02 -19.07 -13.36
CA ALA A 312 7.19 -18.41 -12.36
C ALA A 312 5.94 -17.81 -13.01
N PRO A 313 4.95 -18.63 -13.45
CA PRO A 313 3.74 -18.13 -14.08
C PRO A 313 2.94 -17.26 -13.10
N TYR A 314 2.63 -16.02 -13.49
CA TYR A 314 1.91 -15.06 -12.63
C TYR A 314 0.61 -15.67 -12.08
N GLU A 315 -0.20 -16.26 -12.94
CA GLU A 315 -1.49 -16.87 -12.60
C GLU A 315 -1.35 -17.99 -11.57
N LYS A 316 -0.33 -18.85 -11.72
CA LYS A 316 -0.08 -19.95 -10.80
C LYS A 316 0.38 -19.46 -9.41
N LEU A 317 1.19 -18.43 -9.39
CA LEU A 317 1.66 -17.83 -8.15
C LEU A 317 0.53 -17.09 -7.44
N LEU A 318 -0.30 -16.33 -8.16
CA LEU A 318 -1.45 -15.65 -7.58
C LEU A 318 -2.44 -16.66 -6.98
N ASP A 319 -2.77 -17.72 -7.71
CA ASP A 319 -3.67 -18.78 -7.24
C ASP A 319 -3.09 -19.49 -6.00
N TRP A 320 -1.79 -19.75 -5.99
CA TRP A 320 -1.11 -20.34 -4.85
C TRP A 320 -1.20 -19.43 -3.60
N TRP A 321 -0.86 -18.14 -3.75
CA TRP A 321 -0.93 -17.19 -2.64
C TRP A 321 -2.37 -17.02 -2.14
N SER A 322 -3.35 -16.95 -3.04
CA SER A 322 -4.76 -16.82 -2.66
C SER A 322 -5.28 -18.01 -1.86
N ASN A 323 -4.71 -19.21 -2.05
CA ASN A 323 -5.02 -20.40 -1.27
C ASN A 323 -4.23 -20.50 0.05
N ASN A 324 -3.26 -19.59 0.29
CA ASN A 324 -2.40 -19.56 1.48
C ASN A 324 -2.53 -18.25 2.27
N THR A 325 -3.69 -17.60 2.24
CA THR A 325 -3.95 -16.36 3.00
C THR A 325 -4.28 -16.59 4.46
N PHE A 326 -4.80 -17.76 4.82
CA PHE A 326 -5.24 -18.12 6.18
C PHE A 326 -6.11 -17.04 6.85
N GLY A 327 -6.97 -16.38 6.05
CA GLY A 327 -7.88 -15.34 6.52
C GLY A 327 -7.27 -13.93 6.62
N LYS A 328 -5.99 -13.76 6.28
CA LYS A 328 -5.32 -12.46 6.20
C LYS A 328 -5.46 -11.85 4.80
N HIS A 329 -5.24 -10.55 4.68
CA HIS A 329 -5.34 -9.89 3.38
C HIS A 329 -4.17 -10.27 2.46
N LEU A 330 -4.50 -10.44 1.17
CA LEU A 330 -3.55 -10.62 0.09
C LEU A 330 -3.60 -9.42 -0.85
N TYR A 331 -2.50 -8.70 -0.95
CA TYR A 331 -2.27 -7.70 -1.98
C TYR A 331 -1.22 -8.25 -2.95
N ILE A 332 -1.32 -7.92 -4.23
CA ILE A 332 -0.37 -8.41 -5.22
C ILE A 332 0.61 -7.31 -5.61
N GLY A 333 1.90 -7.57 -5.43
CA GLY A 333 2.97 -6.71 -5.91
C GLY A 333 3.07 -6.74 -7.43
N GLN A 334 2.89 -5.58 -8.07
CA GLN A 334 2.86 -5.40 -9.52
C GLN A 334 4.11 -4.70 -10.03
N ALA A 335 4.72 -5.23 -11.09
CA ALA A 335 5.94 -4.67 -11.68
C ALA A 335 5.64 -3.56 -12.71
N ALA A 336 5.09 -2.43 -12.27
CA ALA A 336 4.76 -1.32 -13.17
C ALA A 336 5.96 -0.82 -14.00
N TYR A 337 7.18 -0.91 -13.48
CA TYR A 337 8.41 -0.54 -14.19
C TYR A 337 8.70 -1.39 -15.43
N ARG A 338 8.13 -2.61 -15.49
CA ARG A 338 8.31 -3.54 -16.60
C ARG A 338 7.33 -3.32 -17.76
N ALA A 339 6.30 -2.51 -17.59
CA ALA A 339 5.19 -2.36 -18.54
C ALA A 339 5.58 -1.90 -19.95
N ALA A 340 6.82 -1.43 -20.16
CA ALA A 340 7.37 -1.07 -21.45
C ALA A 340 8.68 -1.80 -21.79
N GLU A 341 9.04 -2.84 -21.03
CA GLU A 341 10.26 -3.61 -21.29
C GLU A 341 10.15 -4.40 -22.59
N ASN A 342 11.22 -4.37 -23.40
CA ASN A 342 11.29 -5.19 -24.61
C ASN A 342 11.73 -6.63 -24.29
N ARG A 343 10.99 -7.28 -23.36
CA ARG A 343 11.20 -8.68 -22.98
C ARG A 343 9.94 -9.49 -23.26
N GLU A 344 10.11 -10.78 -23.48
CA GLU A 344 8.99 -11.70 -23.65
C GLU A 344 8.01 -11.58 -22.46
N GLY A 345 6.70 -11.60 -22.75
CA GLY A 345 5.63 -11.37 -21.79
C GLY A 345 5.38 -9.90 -21.43
N TRP A 346 6.41 -9.05 -21.43
CA TRP A 346 6.30 -7.62 -21.08
C TRP A 346 6.13 -6.67 -22.27
N ARG A 347 6.36 -7.16 -23.51
CA ARG A 347 6.08 -6.40 -24.75
C ARG A 347 4.59 -6.08 -24.92
N ASN A 348 3.72 -6.92 -24.35
CA ASN A 348 2.29 -6.68 -24.35
C ASN A 348 1.94 -5.62 -23.29
N ARG A 349 1.51 -4.45 -23.75
CA ARG A 349 1.08 -3.35 -22.86
C ARG A 349 -0.17 -3.70 -22.05
N GLN A 350 -0.92 -4.74 -22.43
CA GLN A 350 -2.06 -5.24 -21.66
C GLN A 350 -1.63 -6.13 -20.50
N GLN A 351 -0.35 -6.45 -20.34
CA GLN A 351 0.13 -7.35 -19.28
C GLN A 351 -0.32 -6.91 -17.88
N ILE A 352 -0.08 -5.67 -17.48
CA ILE A 352 -0.52 -5.14 -16.18
C ILE A 352 -2.06 -4.98 -16.12
N PRO A 353 -2.75 -4.39 -17.12
CA PRO A 353 -4.21 -4.40 -17.17
C PRO A 353 -4.84 -5.79 -17.00
N ASP A 354 -4.32 -6.80 -17.72
CA ASP A 354 -4.84 -8.17 -17.64
C ASP A 354 -4.56 -8.81 -16.26
N GLN A 355 -3.41 -8.52 -15.65
CA GLN A 355 -3.11 -8.94 -14.28
C GLN A 355 -4.11 -8.34 -13.27
N ILE A 356 -4.49 -7.06 -13.41
CA ILE A 356 -5.50 -6.43 -12.57
C ILE A 356 -6.87 -7.08 -12.77
N ARG A 357 -7.27 -7.39 -14.02
CA ARG A 357 -8.52 -8.12 -14.28
C ARG A 357 -8.50 -9.49 -13.65
N TYR A 358 -7.39 -10.21 -13.78
CA TYR A 358 -7.24 -11.56 -13.23
C TYR A 358 -7.37 -11.58 -11.71
N LEU A 359 -6.65 -10.69 -11.01
CA LEU A 359 -6.71 -10.63 -9.55
C LEU A 359 -8.11 -10.23 -9.03
N ARG A 360 -8.83 -9.34 -9.73
CA ARG A 360 -10.20 -8.92 -9.34
C ARG A 360 -11.24 -10.04 -9.46
N ASN A 361 -10.97 -11.06 -10.27
CA ASN A 361 -11.82 -12.27 -10.36
C ASN A 361 -11.59 -13.23 -9.18
N ASN A 362 -10.56 -13.01 -8.35
CA ASN A 362 -10.26 -13.83 -7.19
C ASN A 362 -10.66 -13.08 -5.90
N THR A 363 -11.75 -13.53 -5.27
CA THR A 363 -12.31 -12.89 -4.07
C THR A 363 -11.40 -12.93 -2.83
N ARG A 364 -10.32 -13.71 -2.87
CA ARG A 364 -9.31 -13.77 -1.81
C ARG A 364 -8.17 -12.77 -1.99
N VAL A 365 -8.22 -11.98 -3.07
CA VAL A 365 -7.26 -10.91 -3.34
C VAL A 365 -7.93 -9.56 -3.10
N GLN A 366 -7.40 -8.76 -2.19
CA GLN A 366 -8.00 -7.49 -1.80
C GLN A 366 -7.36 -6.28 -2.48
N GLY A 367 -6.41 -6.47 -3.40
CA GLY A 367 -5.84 -5.36 -4.16
C GLY A 367 -4.43 -5.57 -4.68
N SER A 368 -3.80 -4.46 -5.05
CA SER A 368 -2.47 -4.42 -5.67
C SER A 368 -1.59 -3.34 -5.05
N VAL A 369 -0.27 -3.54 -5.12
CA VAL A 369 0.73 -2.52 -4.84
C VAL A 369 1.70 -2.44 -6.01
N PHE A 370 1.94 -1.25 -6.54
CA PHE A 370 2.76 -1.04 -7.74
C PHE A 370 4.19 -0.61 -7.40
N PHE A 371 5.19 -1.33 -7.89
CA PHE A 371 6.58 -0.89 -7.86
C PHE A 371 6.94 -0.22 -9.19
N SER A 372 7.22 1.05 -9.20
CA SER A 372 7.22 1.99 -8.10
C SER A 372 6.43 3.26 -8.45
N SER A 373 6.33 4.18 -7.50
CA SER A 373 5.70 5.50 -7.67
C SER A 373 6.13 6.22 -8.94
N LYS A 374 7.45 6.25 -9.22
CA LYS A 374 8.02 6.85 -10.42
C LYS A 374 7.52 6.20 -11.72
N SER A 375 7.26 4.91 -11.69
CA SER A 375 6.75 4.19 -12.86
C SER A 375 5.32 4.62 -13.19
N LEU A 376 4.50 4.85 -12.16
CA LEU A 376 3.14 5.37 -12.31
C LEU A 376 3.16 6.84 -12.73
N THR A 377 3.88 7.71 -12.02
CA THR A 377 3.91 9.16 -12.32
C THR A 377 4.51 9.48 -13.69
N ARG A 378 5.36 8.59 -14.23
CA ARG A 378 5.88 8.65 -15.61
C ARG A 378 5.00 7.93 -16.63
N ASN A 379 3.91 7.33 -16.18
CA ASN A 379 2.97 6.59 -17.02
C ASN A 379 3.64 5.54 -17.92
N ILE A 380 4.58 4.76 -17.35
CA ILE A 380 5.31 3.74 -18.13
C ILE A 380 4.31 2.75 -18.74
N GLY A 381 4.40 2.53 -20.04
CA GLY A 381 3.53 1.62 -20.77
C GLY A 381 2.04 2.01 -20.79
N GLY A 382 1.65 3.22 -20.32
CA GLY A 382 0.26 3.65 -20.24
C GLY A 382 -0.48 3.07 -19.02
N VAL A 383 0.25 2.50 -18.05
CA VAL A 383 -0.38 1.86 -16.87
C VAL A 383 -1.21 2.88 -16.07
N ASN A 384 -0.66 4.07 -15.83
CA ASN A 384 -1.37 5.09 -15.06
C ASN A 384 -2.65 5.57 -15.74
N ASP A 385 -2.64 5.71 -17.06
CA ASP A 385 -3.85 6.05 -17.83
C ASP A 385 -4.91 4.96 -17.69
N SER A 386 -4.50 3.67 -17.75
CA SER A 386 -5.42 2.55 -17.55
C SER A 386 -6.02 2.54 -16.13
N LEU A 387 -5.23 2.88 -15.11
CA LEU A 387 -5.75 3.02 -13.74
C LEU A 387 -6.81 4.12 -13.69
N ARG A 388 -6.50 5.32 -14.18
CA ARG A 388 -7.37 6.50 -14.09
C ARG A 388 -8.66 6.38 -14.89
N SER A 389 -8.58 5.83 -16.10
CA SER A 389 -9.72 5.80 -17.02
C SER A 389 -10.60 4.55 -16.88
N ASP A 390 -10.06 3.46 -16.31
CA ASP A 390 -10.76 2.16 -16.19
C ASP A 390 -10.76 1.65 -14.75
N PHE A 391 -9.64 1.07 -14.29
CA PHE A 391 -9.62 0.28 -13.06
C PHE A 391 -9.91 1.07 -11.80
N TYR A 392 -9.35 2.28 -11.66
CA TYR A 392 -9.46 3.13 -10.47
C TYR A 392 -10.23 4.43 -10.74
N LYS A 393 -11.07 4.40 -11.76
CA LYS A 393 -11.92 5.53 -12.15
C LYS A 393 -12.77 6.06 -11.00
N TYR A 394 -13.27 5.16 -10.16
CA TYR A 394 -14.06 5.52 -8.98
C TYR A 394 -13.22 5.35 -7.71
N PRO A 395 -13.45 6.18 -6.67
CA PRO A 395 -12.79 6.00 -5.39
C PRO A 395 -13.06 4.61 -4.79
N ALA A 396 -12.16 4.13 -3.94
CA ALA A 396 -12.38 2.92 -3.16
C ALA A 396 -11.84 3.10 -1.75
N LEU A 397 -12.56 2.56 -0.78
CA LEU A 397 -12.06 2.39 0.59
C LEU A 397 -11.04 1.26 0.61
N GLN A 398 -10.10 1.34 1.55
CA GLN A 398 -9.26 0.19 1.88
C GLN A 398 -10.12 -0.93 2.47
N PRO A 399 -9.74 -2.20 2.30
CA PRO A 399 -10.42 -3.33 2.91
C PRO A 399 -10.34 -3.26 4.44
N ALA A 400 -11.45 -3.46 5.14
CA ALA A 400 -11.48 -3.53 6.60
C ALA A 400 -10.81 -4.81 7.11
N MET A 401 -10.11 -4.73 8.24
CA MET A 401 -9.42 -5.86 8.87
C MET A 401 -10.19 -6.31 10.13
N LEU A 402 -11.27 -7.05 9.92
CA LEU A 402 -12.21 -7.45 10.99
C LEU A 402 -11.57 -8.28 12.12
N TRP A 403 -10.39 -8.87 11.92
CA TRP A 403 -9.66 -9.58 12.99
C TRP A 403 -8.90 -8.63 13.92
N LEU A 404 -8.71 -7.35 13.55
CA LEU A 404 -8.14 -6.32 14.41
C LEU A 404 -9.23 -5.50 15.10
N ASP A 405 -10.30 -5.19 14.37
CA ASP A 405 -11.48 -4.51 14.88
C ASP A 405 -12.69 -4.87 14.00
N ALA A 406 -13.78 -5.27 14.62
CA ALA A 406 -15.04 -5.65 13.96
C ALA A 406 -16.22 -4.77 14.40
N VAL A 407 -15.97 -3.68 15.12
CA VAL A 407 -17.01 -2.76 15.61
C VAL A 407 -17.16 -1.61 14.65
N ASP A 408 -18.32 -1.49 14.01
CA ASP A 408 -18.59 -0.35 13.12
C ASP A 408 -18.76 0.94 13.94
N PRO A 409 -18.25 2.09 13.46
CA PRO A 409 -18.52 3.37 14.09
C PRO A 409 -20.01 3.75 14.01
N ASN A 410 -20.47 4.59 14.93
CA ASN A 410 -21.81 5.17 14.83
C ASN A 410 -21.93 6.12 13.63
N PRO A 411 -23.13 6.28 13.02
CA PRO A 411 -23.31 7.15 11.88
C PRO A 411 -23.25 8.63 12.25
N PRO A 412 -22.84 9.51 11.31
CA PRO A 412 -22.93 10.97 11.47
C PRO A 412 -24.36 11.43 11.76
N ARG A 413 -24.49 12.50 12.55
CA ARG A 413 -25.77 13.03 13.01
C ARG A 413 -26.06 14.36 12.35
N GLU A 414 -27.33 14.72 12.28
CA GLU A 414 -27.81 16.05 11.83
C GLU A 414 -27.18 16.47 10.48
N VAL A 415 -27.23 15.58 9.51
CA VAL A 415 -26.74 15.89 8.15
C VAL A 415 -27.66 16.92 7.50
N MET A 416 -27.08 17.99 7.01
CA MET A 416 -27.76 19.10 6.33
C MET A 416 -27.10 19.38 4.98
N ALA A 417 -27.87 19.88 4.03
CA ALA A 417 -27.37 20.39 2.77
C ALA A 417 -27.94 21.80 2.50
N LYS A 418 -27.09 22.66 1.94
CA LYS A 418 -27.44 24.02 1.56
C LYS A 418 -26.94 24.31 0.15
N ALA A 419 -27.85 24.65 -0.75
CA ALA A 419 -27.47 25.08 -2.09
C ALA A 419 -26.90 26.51 -2.04
N LEU A 420 -25.77 26.71 -2.68
CA LEU A 420 -25.13 27.98 -2.96
C LEU A 420 -25.13 28.21 -4.49
N ASN A 421 -24.57 29.33 -4.94
CA ASN A 421 -24.61 29.68 -6.37
C ASN A 421 -23.90 28.64 -7.27
N ASP A 422 -22.80 28.06 -6.82
CA ASP A 422 -21.92 27.22 -7.62
C ASP A 422 -21.60 25.86 -6.96
N CYS A 423 -22.13 25.61 -5.75
CA CYS A 423 -21.91 24.36 -5.03
C CYS A 423 -23.07 24.00 -4.10
N VAL A 424 -23.00 22.81 -3.53
CA VAL A 424 -23.83 22.40 -2.40
C VAL A 424 -22.90 22.18 -1.19
N ASP A 425 -23.16 22.91 -0.11
CA ASP A 425 -22.50 22.68 1.18
C ASP A 425 -23.24 21.60 1.95
N ILE A 426 -22.54 20.54 2.30
CA ILE A 426 -23.01 19.45 3.14
C ILE A 426 -22.31 19.59 4.51
N SER A 427 -23.07 19.51 5.60
CA SER A 427 -22.54 19.55 6.96
C SER A 427 -23.21 18.50 7.83
N TRP A 428 -22.49 18.06 8.88
CA TRP A 428 -22.97 17.06 9.83
C TRP A 428 -22.36 17.27 11.21
N LYS A 429 -22.92 16.62 12.20
CA LYS A 429 -22.27 16.46 13.51
C LYS A 429 -21.53 15.13 13.58
N ALA A 430 -20.38 15.13 14.21
CA ALA A 430 -19.63 13.91 14.48
C ALA A 430 -20.49 12.88 15.23
N PRO A 431 -20.31 11.56 14.95
CA PRO A 431 -21.02 10.52 15.66
C PRO A 431 -20.65 10.48 17.15
N THR A 432 -21.48 9.83 17.97
CA THR A 432 -21.10 9.39 19.31
C THR A 432 -20.09 8.25 19.24
N ALA A 433 -19.38 8.00 20.33
CA ALA A 433 -18.52 6.82 20.42
C ALA A 433 -19.30 5.52 20.19
N ALA A 434 -18.67 4.57 19.49
CA ALA A 434 -19.19 3.22 19.26
C ALA A 434 -19.11 2.35 20.54
N GLU A 435 -19.51 1.08 20.46
CA GLU A 435 -19.53 0.17 21.62
C GLU A 435 -18.13 -0.08 22.21
N ASP A 436 -17.09 -0.02 21.38
CA ASP A 436 -15.68 -0.15 21.77
C ASP A 436 -15.08 1.17 22.33
N GLY A 437 -15.86 2.24 22.37
CA GLY A 437 -15.45 3.57 22.82
C GLY A 437 -14.75 4.39 21.75
N GLN A 438 -14.55 3.88 20.54
CA GLN A 438 -13.91 4.62 19.45
C GLN A 438 -14.90 5.63 18.82
N THR A 439 -14.34 6.72 18.29
CA THR A 439 -15.06 7.72 17.50
C THR A 439 -14.67 7.59 16.03
N ALA A 440 -15.37 8.32 15.16
CA ALA A 440 -14.98 8.36 13.75
C ALA A 440 -13.53 8.82 13.57
N TYR A 441 -12.82 8.15 12.67
CA TYR A 441 -11.51 8.57 12.15
C TYR A 441 -11.65 9.44 10.91
N GLY A 442 -12.74 9.24 10.14
CA GLY A 442 -13.02 9.98 8.93
C GLY A 442 -14.45 9.75 8.42
N TYR A 443 -14.70 10.21 7.22
CA TYR A 443 -16.03 10.16 6.64
C TYR A 443 -15.99 9.79 5.16
N VAL A 444 -17.11 9.19 4.67
CA VAL A 444 -17.38 8.99 3.26
C VAL A 444 -18.66 9.76 2.91
N ILE A 445 -18.56 10.64 1.93
CA ILE A 445 -19.67 11.44 1.42
C ILE A 445 -20.16 10.82 0.12
N TYR A 446 -21.45 10.51 0.04
CA TYR A 446 -22.12 9.95 -1.13
C TYR A 446 -23.09 10.93 -1.73
N ARG A 447 -23.22 10.91 -3.06
CA ARG A 447 -24.20 11.67 -3.82
C ARG A 447 -24.96 10.76 -4.76
N PHE A 448 -26.25 10.97 -4.83
CA PHE A 448 -27.20 10.28 -5.70
C PHE A 448 -28.00 11.31 -6.50
N ASN A 449 -28.28 11.03 -7.77
CA ASN A 449 -29.15 11.85 -8.58
C ASN A 449 -30.63 11.64 -8.19
N GLU A 450 -31.52 12.52 -8.65
CA GLU A 450 -32.95 12.38 -8.41
C GLU A 450 -33.46 11.02 -8.89
N GLY A 451 -34.23 10.32 -8.05
CA GLY A 451 -34.80 9.02 -8.36
C GLY A 451 -33.85 7.82 -8.27
N GLU A 452 -32.56 8.04 -8.03
CA GLU A 452 -31.63 6.93 -7.80
C GLU A 452 -31.86 6.28 -6.45
N GLU A 453 -31.75 4.94 -6.42
CA GLU A 453 -31.74 4.19 -5.17
C GLU A 453 -30.45 4.47 -4.40
N ILE A 454 -30.55 4.65 -3.09
CA ILE A 454 -29.40 4.88 -2.22
C ILE A 454 -28.61 3.59 -2.05
N ARG A 455 -27.57 3.42 -2.88
CA ARG A 455 -26.65 2.27 -2.87
C ARG A 455 -25.24 2.74 -2.53
N THR A 456 -24.92 2.77 -1.24
CA THR A 456 -23.55 3.10 -0.78
C THR A 456 -22.54 1.97 -1.07
N SER A 457 -22.99 0.81 -1.55
CA SER A 457 -22.12 -0.25 -2.09
C SER A 457 -21.49 0.10 -3.45
N GLU A 458 -22.09 1.04 -4.19
CA GLU A 458 -21.61 1.44 -5.51
C GLU A 458 -20.55 2.54 -5.40
N PRO A 459 -19.29 2.28 -5.82
CA PRO A 459 -18.19 3.25 -5.70
C PRO A 459 -18.39 4.51 -6.56
N ALA A 460 -19.22 4.43 -7.61
CA ALA A 460 -19.56 5.58 -8.44
C ALA A 460 -20.31 6.69 -7.68
N ASN A 461 -20.93 6.35 -6.56
CA ASN A 461 -21.66 7.29 -5.71
C ASN A 461 -20.78 7.94 -4.65
N ILE A 462 -19.53 7.48 -4.48
CA ILE A 462 -18.58 8.10 -3.55
C ILE A 462 -18.08 9.42 -4.14
N LEU A 463 -18.40 10.50 -3.46
CA LEU A 463 -17.98 11.85 -3.82
C LEU A 463 -16.62 12.20 -3.16
N LYS A 464 -16.45 11.84 -1.88
CA LYS A 464 -15.24 12.13 -1.11
C LYS A 464 -15.03 11.11 -0.01
N ILE A 465 -13.76 10.73 0.20
CA ILE A 465 -13.27 10.03 1.39
C ILE A 465 -12.30 10.97 2.10
N THR A 466 -12.42 11.11 3.41
CA THR A 466 -11.49 11.91 4.24
C THR A 466 -11.09 11.12 5.47
N PHE A 467 -9.82 11.25 5.89
CA PHE A 467 -9.26 10.69 7.12
C PHE A 467 -9.01 11.84 8.13
N ASP A 468 -10.01 12.64 8.32
CA ASP A 468 -10.01 13.76 9.27
C ASP A 468 -11.36 13.79 10.01
N ALA A 469 -11.36 13.30 11.24
CA ALA A 469 -12.54 13.30 12.11
C ALA A 469 -13.08 14.70 12.40
N THR A 470 -12.26 15.74 12.27
CA THR A 470 -12.65 17.13 12.51
C THR A 470 -13.35 17.78 11.31
N GLN A 471 -13.18 17.18 10.12
CA GLN A 471 -13.83 17.66 8.91
C GLN A 471 -15.31 17.27 8.92
N THR A 472 -16.18 18.12 9.41
CA THR A 472 -17.64 17.92 9.51
C THR A 472 -18.43 18.69 8.44
N SER A 473 -17.78 19.08 7.35
CA SER A 473 -18.41 19.71 6.18
C SER A 473 -17.67 19.41 4.89
N TYR A 474 -18.38 19.49 3.77
CA TYR A 474 -17.83 19.34 2.43
C TYR A 474 -18.62 20.18 1.43
N SER A 475 -17.94 20.88 0.52
CA SER A 475 -18.58 21.66 -0.56
C SER A 475 -18.45 20.89 -1.88
N ASP A 476 -19.59 20.50 -2.45
CA ASP A 476 -19.68 19.81 -3.74
C ASP A 476 -19.80 20.82 -4.88
N PHE A 477 -18.69 21.09 -5.55
CA PHE A 477 -18.61 21.97 -6.74
C PHE A 477 -18.93 21.24 -8.05
N SER A 478 -19.24 19.95 -8.00
CA SER A 478 -19.52 19.14 -9.20
C SER A 478 -21.00 19.02 -9.52
N VAL A 479 -21.83 19.84 -8.89
CA VAL A 479 -23.28 19.89 -9.10
C VAL A 479 -23.63 20.62 -10.38
N SER A 480 -24.74 20.20 -11.02
CA SER A 480 -25.34 20.92 -12.17
C SER A 480 -26.44 21.85 -11.71
N PRO A 481 -26.57 23.05 -12.29
CA PRO A 481 -27.69 23.98 -11.99
C PRO A 481 -29.05 23.34 -12.26
N GLY A 482 -30.05 23.65 -11.42
CA GLY A 482 -31.44 23.17 -11.56
C GLY A 482 -31.62 21.67 -11.25
N SER A 483 -30.54 20.95 -10.87
CA SER A 483 -30.59 19.51 -10.60
C SER A 483 -30.96 19.22 -9.15
N ARG A 484 -31.52 18.03 -8.91
CA ARG A 484 -31.78 17.52 -7.56
C ARG A 484 -30.82 16.42 -7.20
N TYR A 485 -30.29 16.48 -5.98
CA TYR A 485 -29.38 15.50 -5.44
C TYR A 485 -29.81 15.03 -4.06
N THR A 486 -29.45 13.82 -3.71
CA THR A 486 -29.54 13.29 -2.35
C THR A 486 -28.15 12.99 -1.85
N TYR A 487 -27.82 13.42 -0.63
CA TYR A 487 -26.56 13.13 0.03
C TYR A 487 -26.76 12.21 1.23
N VAL A 488 -25.76 11.37 1.44
CA VAL A 488 -25.61 10.49 2.62
C VAL A 488 -24.16 10.59 3.08
N VAL A 489 -23.93 10.58 4.37
CA VAL A 489 -22.59 10.56 4.95
C VAL A 489 -22.47 9.35 5.87
N THR A 490 -21.38 8.61 5.75
CA THR A 490 -21.01 7.55 6.69
C THR A 490 -19.74 7.92 7.43
N ALA A 491 -19.56 7.39 8.63
CA ALA A 491 -18.31 7.47 9.38
C ALA A 491 -17.47 6.23 9.10
N ILE A 492 -16.16 6.38 9.15
CA ILE A 492 -15.19 5.28 9.14
C ILE A 492 -14.27 5.36 10.35
N ASP A 493 -13.88 4.21 10.87
CA ASP A 493 -12.84 4.08 11.89
C ASP A 493 -11.42 4.00 11.28
N ARG A 494 -10.42 3.75 12.11
CA ARG A 494 -9.01 3.59 11.68
C ARG A 494 -8.79 2.35 10.80
N LEU A 495 -9.54 1.29 11.00
CA LEU A 495 -9.45 0.05 10.23
C LEU A 495 -10.42 0.00 9.05
N LYS A 496 -11.10 1.14 8.79
CA LYS A 496 -12.01 1.38 7.66
C LYS A 496 -13.32 0.57 7.78
N ASN A 497 -13.72 0.14 9.01
CA ASN A 497 -15.10 -0.23 9.24
C ASN A 497 -15.98 0.98 8.99
N GLU A 498 -17.11 0.79 8.38
CA GLU A 498 -17.98 1.87 7.91
C GLU A 498 -19.34 1.78 8.59
N SER A 499 -19.79 2.89 9.14
CA SER A 499 -21.09 3.00 9.79
C SER A 499 -22.25 2.69 8.83
N VAL A 500 -23.41 2.43 9.38
CA VAL A 500 -24.66 2.54 8.63
C VAL A 500 -24.83 3.98 8.11
N ASN A 501 -25.70 4.14 7.12
CA ASN A 501 -25.98 5.44 6.51
C ASN A 501 -26.51 6.45 7.52
N SER A 502 -26.09 7.70 7.43
CA SER A 502 -26.78 8.83 8.08
C SER A 502 -28.22 8.99 7.56
N ALA A 503 -28.98 9.89 8.18
CA ALA A 503 -30.17 10.41 7.55
C ALA A 503 -29.84 11.01 6.17
N LYS A 504 -30.67 10.69 5.16
CA LYS A 504 -30.54 11.25 3.82
C LYS A 504 -31.02 12.70 3.79
N VAL A 505 -30.33 13.55 3.03
CA VAL A 505 -30.74 14.93 2.79
C VAL A 505 -30.86 15.20 1.30
N GLY A 506 -32.05 15.61 0.86
CA GLY A 506 -32.33 16.02 -0.52
C GLY A 506 -32.17 17.52 -0.68
N ILE A 507 -31.64 17.97 -1.82
CA ILE A 507 -31.47 19.39 -2.15
C ILE A 507 -31.63 19.63 -3.65
N GLN A 508 -32.21 20.76 -4.02
CA GLN A 508 -32.24 21.27 -5.39
C GLN A 508 -31.26 22.42 -5.52
N THR A 509 -30.40 22.37 -6.53
CA THR A 509 -29.49 23.48 -6.87
C THR A 509 -30.25 24.62 -7.52
N GLY A 510 -29.79 25.86 -7.35
CA GLY A 510 -30.35 27.03 -8.01
C GLY A 510 -30.21 26.95 -9.54
N GLU A 511 -31.14 27.59 -10.26
CA GLU A 511 -30.99 27.82 -11.69
C GLU A 511 -29.86 28.84 -11.91
N ARG A 512 -29.07 28.68 -12.97
CA ARG A 512 -28.09 29.70 -13.35
C ARG A 512 -28.84 30.93 -13.79
N THR A 513 -28.84 32.01 -13.02
CA THR A 513 -29.24 33.33 -13.52
C THR A 513 -28.16 33.77 -14.51
N GLU A 514 -28.47 33.76 -15.81
CA GLU A 514 -27.63 34.44 -16.78
C GLU A 514 -27.44 35.89 -16.34
N PRO A 515 -26.22 36.44 -16.40
CA PRO A 515 -26.07 37.89 -16.18
C PRO A 515 -26.94 38.60 -17.20
N VAL A 516 -27.90 39.36 -16.72
CA VAL A 516 -28.73 40.24 -17.57
C VAL A 516 -27.75 41.09 -18.37
N SER A 517 -27.65 40.85 -19.68
CA SER A 517 -26.90 41.68 -20.59
C SER A 517 -27.41 43.10 -20.43
N ALA A 518 -26.55 44.02 -20.00
CA ALA A 518 -26.90 45.43 -19.93
C ALA A 518 -27.47 45.85 -21.30
N PRO A 519 -28.60 46.58 -21.37
CA PRO A 519 -29.15 47.01 -22.64
C PRO A 519 -28.07 47.82 -23.36
N ALA A 520 -27.78 47.45 -24.60
CA ALA A 520 -26.89 48.20 -25.48
C ALA A 520 -27.47 49.63 -25.58
N GLY A 521 -26.79 50.54 -24.88
CA GLY A 521 -27.08 51.95 -24.93
C GLY A 521 -27.00 52.42 -26.37
N GLY A 522 -28.11 52.74 -26.98
CA GLY A 522 -28.18 53.40 -28.26
C GLY A 522 -27.54 54.79 -28.18
N ARG A 523 -26.60 55.02 -29.07
CA ARG A 523 -26.43 56.31 -29.78
C ARG A 523 -25.74 56.05 -31.11
#